data_835cc3b28117fca4e69b39887b0950b4
#
_entry.id   835cc3b28117fca4e69b39887b0950b4
#
_cell.length_a   1.000
_cell.length_b   1.000
_cell.length_c   1.000
_cell.angle_alpha   90.00
_cell.angle_beta   90.00
_cell.angle_gamma   90.00
#
_symmetry.space_group_name_H-M   'P 1'
#
loop_
_entity.id
_entity.type
_entity.pdbx_description
1 polymer ?
#
loop_
_entity_poly.entity_id
_entity_poly.type
_entity_poly.pdbx_seq_one_letter_code
_entity_poly.pdbx_strand_id
1 'polypeptide(L)'
;MNNFEVKKGIYPTMITPYKDGKIDFDAVRALVRFYFDSGCDGIFAACQSSEIMFLSLSERVALVREVVAEAKRLAESDTSRAPLMIVASGHISDSLDDQAEELCRIADEKPDAIILISNRLDIANTTDEAWIADAEKLLARLPEDMPLGIYECPKPYKRLLTDAMLKYCIKTERFYFIKDTCCDAELIAHRLDVCRGSRLEIFNANAQTLLPTLKNGCAGYCGVMANFHPELYLKLWNSDFNSREASLLQDYLGLAATAESLTYPCCAKDFLCRHRGITMETFARSANEQNYTPYQRGCIDQFAELSAHMTEYFK
;
A
#
# COMPACT_ATOMS: atom_id res chain seq x y z
N MET A 1 11.64 18.00 17.54
CA MET A 1 10.48 17.62 16.68
C MET A 1 11.04 17.02 15.40
N ASN A 2 10.61 15.85 15.02
CA ASN A 2 11.00 15.22 13.77
C ASN A 2 10.38 16.01 12.60
N ASN A 3 11.19 16.49 11.64
CA ASN A 3 10.73 17.23 10.45
C ASN A 3 10.21 16.29 9.35
N PHE A 4 9.80 15.08 9.70
CA PHE A 4 9.27 14.12 8.75
C PHE A 4 7.93 14.59 8.18
N GLU A 5 7.80 14.53 6.86
CA GLU A 5 6.57 14.78 6.13
C GLU A 5 6.32 13.62 5.17
N VAL A 6 5.07 13.18 5.09
CA VAL A 6 4.68 12.16 4.12
C VAL A 6 4.63 12.77 2.73
N LYS A 7 5.29 12.15 1.78
CA LYS A 7 5.14 12.48 0.36
C LYS A 7 3.74 12.06 -0.10
N LYS A 8 2.95 13.01 -0.58
CA LYS A 8 1.60 12.74 -1.12
C LYS A 8 1.68 12.15 -2.52
N GLY A 9 0.71 11.31 -2.90
CA GLY A 9 0.64 10.73 -4.25
C GLY A 9 0.29 9.25 -4.29
N ILE A 10 0.96 8.48 -5.15
CA ILE A 10 0.59 7.11 -5.49
C ILE A 10 1.57 6.10 -4.89
N TYR A 11 1.02 5.16 -4.11
CA TYR A 11 1.73 4.10 -3.39
C TYR A 11 1.21 2.72 -3.79
N PRO A 12 1.86 2.02 -4.72
CA PRO A 12 1.55 0.61 -4.97
C PRO A 12 1.67 -0.22 -3.68
N THR A 13 0.68 -1.07 -3.42
CA THR A 13 0.81 -2.11 -2.39
C THR A 13 1.55 -3.30 -3.00
N MET A 14 2.86 -3.31 -2.85
CA MET A 14 3.77 -4.21 -3.56
C MET A 14 3.43 -5.68 -3.33
N ILE A 15 3.37 -6.46 -4.40
CA ILE A 15 3.28 -7.93 -4.35
C ILE A 15 4.67 -8.55 -4.13
N THR A 16 4.70 -9.81 -3.69
CA THR A 16 5.96 -10.58 -3.54
C THR A 16 6.15 -11.53 -4.71
N PRO A 17 7.14 -11.33 -5.58
CA PRO A 17 7.52 -12.30 -6.60
C PRO A 17 8.16 -13.54 -5.98
N TYR A 18 7.91 -14.69 -6.60
CA TYR A 18 8.55 -15.96 -6.22
C TYR A 18 9.20 -16.62 -7.43
N LYS A 19 10.21 -17.45 -7.11
CA LYS A 19 10.85 -18.39 -8.00
C LYS A 19 11.16 -19.66 -7.22
N ASP A 20 10.70 -20.80 -7.72
CA ASP A 20 10.85 -22.08 -7.04
C ASP A 20 10.35 -22.04 -5.57
N GLY A 21 9.24 -21.35 -5.32
CA GLY A 21 8.61 -21.20 -4.00
C GLY A 21 9.35 -20.29 -3.00
N LYS A 22 10.45 -19.65 -3.39
CA LYS A 22 11.22 -18.68 -2.60
C LYS A 22 11.01 -17.27 -3.15
N ILE A 23 11.25 -16.25 -2.32
CA ILE A 23 11.22 -14.84 -2.80
C ILE A 23 12.28 -14.66 -3.89
N ASP A 24 11.86 -14.14 -5.04
CA ASP A 24 12.74 -13.76 -6.15
C ASP A 24 13.16 -12.28 -5.98
N PHE A 25 14.34 -12.07 -5.41
CA PHE A 25 14.84 -10.72 -5.17
C PHE A 25 15.23 -9.97 -6.46
N ASP A 26 15.54 -10.67 -7.54
CA ASP A 26 15.77 -10.01 -8.84
C ASP A 26 14.46 -9.42 -9.37
N ALA A 27 13.37 -10.15 -9.27
CA ALA A 27 12.05 -9.67 -9.61
C ALA A 27 11.54 -8.58 -8.63
N VAL A 28 11.90 -8.65 -7.33
CA VAL A 28 11.63 -7.57 -6.36
C VAL A 28 12.29 -6.27 -6.82
N ARG A 29 13.57 -6.30 -7.19
CA ARG A 29 14.28 -5.11 -7.72
C ARG A 29 13.66 -4.59 -9.01
N ALA A 30 13.25 -5.48 -9.90
CA ALA A 30 12.57 -5.09 -11.14
C ALA A 30 11.22 -4.40 -10.87
N LEU A 31 10.46 -4.86 -9.86
CA LEU A 31 9.22 -4.19 -9.44
C LEU A 31 9.48 -2.80 -8.84
N VAL A 32 10.46 -2.65 -7.96
CA VAL A 32 10.82 -1.34 -7.39
C VAL A 32 11.21 -0.37 -8.51
N ARG A 33 12.00 -0.84 -9.47
CA ARG A 33 12.36 -0.05 -10.66
C ARG A 33 11.12 0.33 -11.47
N PHE A 34 10.20 -0.61 -11.70
CA PHE A 34 8.94 -0.34 -12.43
C PHE A 34 8.14 0.79 -11.78
N TYR A 35 7.99 0.78 -10.45
CA TYR A 35 7.29 1.86 -9.74
C TYR A 35 8.04 3.19 -9.81
N PHE A 36 9.37 3.15 -9.67
CA PHE A 36 10.22 4.34 -9.81
C PHE A 36 10.12 4.94 -11.21
N ASP A 37 10.26 4.12 -12.25
CA ASP A 37 10.22 4.56 -13.66
C ASP A 37 8.82 5.05 -14.06
N SER A 38 7.77 4.49 -13.45
CA SER A 38 6.39 4.97 -13.62
C SER A 38 6.12 6.32 -12.95
N GLY A 39 7.01 6.79 -12.05
CA GLY A 39 6.86 8.06 -11.34
C GLY A 39 6.04 7.96 -10.06
N CYS A 40 5.87 6.77 -9.47
CA CYS A 40 5.22 6.62 -8.18
C CYS A 40 5.89 7.45 -7.10
N ASP A 41 5.14 7.89 -6.10
CA ASP A 41 5.64 8.71 -4.99
C ASP A 41 6.23 7.87 -3.86
N GLY A 42 5.74 6.65 -3.70
CA GLY A 42 6.27 5.71 -2.73
C GLY A 42 5.84 4.28 -3.01
N ILE A 43 6.18 3.38 -2.09
CA ILE A 43 5.81 1.96 -2.11
C ILE A 43 5.35 1.56 -0.72
N PHE A 44 4.24 0.82 -0.62
CA PHE A 44 3.89 0.10 0.59
C PHE A 44 4.41 -1.33 0.49
N ALA A 45 5.58 -1.56 1.07
CA ALA A 45 6.23 -2.86 1.15
C ALA A 45 5.74 -3.67 2.36
N ALA A 46 5.85 -5.00 2.28
CA ALA A 46 5.47 -5.93 3.35
C ALA A 46 4.06 -5.65 3.90
N CYS A 47 3.07 -5.58 3.00
CA CYS A 47 1.65 -5.44 3.32
C CYS A 47 0.87 -6.73 2.97
N GLN A 48 -0.46 -6.70 3.04
CA GLN A 48 -1.27 -7.88 2.67
C GLN A 48 -1.01 -8.35 1.23
N SER A 49 -0.87 -7.42 0.28
CA SER A 49 -0.51 -7.74 -1.12
C SER A 49 0.83 -8.44 -1.23
N SER A 50 1.75 -8.17 -0.31
CA SER A 50 3.03 -8.86 -0.21
C SER A 50 2.93 -10.25 0.45
N GLU A 51 1.72 -10.70 0.76
CA GLU A 51 1.46 -12.02 1.36
C GLU A 51 2.10 -12.20 2.75
N ILE A 52 2.17 -11.12 3.57
CA ILE A 52 2.92 -11.11 4.85
C ILE A 52 2.52 -12.21 5.82
N MET A 53 1.26 -12.65 5.81
CA MET A 53 0.77 -13.74 6.66
C MET A 53 1.37 -15.12 6.28
N PHE A 54 2.00 -15.22 5.12
CA PHE A 54 2.61 -16.43 4.56
C PHE A 54 4.15 -16.33 4.49
N LEU A 55 4.71 -15.23 4.97
CA LEU A 55 6.15 -14.99 5.04
C LEU A 55 6.65 -15.14 6.47
N SER A 56 7.76 -15.84 6.66
CA SER A 56 8.48 -15.83 7.94
C SER A 56 8.96 -14.40 8.27
N LEU A 57 9.27 -14.12 9.53
CA LEU A 57 9.83 -12.81 9.92
C LEU A 57 11.11 -12.50 9.15
N SER A 58 12.00 -13.48 8.96
CA SER A 58 13.23 -13.30 8.19
C SER A 58 12.95 -12.95 6.72
N GLU A 59 11.93 -13.54 6.11
CA GLU A 59 11.52 -13.19 4.74
C GLU A 59 10.93 -11.78 4.66
N ARG A 60 10.09 -11.38 5.62
CA ARG A 60 9.52 -10.01 5.67
C ARG A 60 10.62 -8.96 5.81
N VAL A 61 11.59 -9.20 6.72
CA VAL A 61 12.75 -8.32 6.92
C VAL A 61 13.61 -8.26 5.65
N ALA A 62 13.92 -9.41 5.04
CA ALA A 62 14.71 -9.45 3.81
C ALA A 62 14.02 -8.74 2.63
N LEU A 63 12.69 -8.87 2.52
CA LEU A 63 11.90 -8.16 1.51
C LEU A 63 11.99 -6.65 1.69
N VAL A 64 11.79 -6.13 2.91
CA VAL A 64 11.88 -4.69 3.20
C VAL A 64 13.29 -4.18 2.94
N ARG A 65 14.32 -4.89 3.40
CA ARG A 65 15.73 -4.57 3.11
C ARG A 65 15.98 -4.37 1.64
N GLU A 66 15.55 -5.32 0.81
CA GLU A 66 15.79 -5.28 -0.63
C GLU A 66 15.06 -4.10 -1.30
N VAL A 67 13.81 -3.85 -0.89
CA VAL A 67 13.03 -2.71 -1.41
C VAL A 67 13.68 -1.38 -1.06
N VAL A 68 14.10 -1.19 0.20
CA VAL A 68 14.78 0.04 0.66
C VAL A 68 16.12 0.23 -0.07
N ALA A 69 16.91 -0.85 -0.18
CA ALA A 69 18.21 -0.79 -0.85
C ALA A 69 18.08 -0.43 -2.33
N GLU A 70 17.14 -1.04 -3.04
CA GLU A 70 16.93 -0.76 -4.47
C GLU A 70 16.35 0.63 -4.69
N ALA A 71 15.39 1.08 -3.87
CA ALA A 71 14.86 2.44 -3.95
C ALA A 71 15.96 3.51 -3.77
N LYS A 72 16.84 3.30 -2.80
CA LYS A 72 18.01 4.17 -2.58
C LYS A 72 18.96 4.16 -3.78
N ARG A 73 19.30 2.98 -4.29
CA ARG A 73 20.19 2.83 -5.45
C ARG A 73 19.63 3.54 -6.68
N LEU A 74 18.31 3.47 -6.92
CA LEU A 74 17.65 4.17 -8.02
C LEU A 74 17.71 5.68 -7.85
N ALA A 75 17.41 6.20 -6.65
CA ALA A 75 17.49 7.62 -6.37
C ALA A 75 18.91 8.19 -6.54
N GLU A 76 19.94 7.41 -6.21
CA GLU A 76 21.35 7.78 -6.43
C GLU A 76 21.74 7.76 -7.92
N SER A 77 21.13 6.85 -8.70
CA SER A 77 21.42 6.69 -10.14
C SER A 77 20.69 7.68 -11.05
N ASP A 78 19.54 8.21 -10.61
CA ASP A 78 18.74 9.19 -11.32
C ASP A 78 18.24 10.29 -10.40
N THR A 79 19.04 11.32 -10.24
CA THR A 79 18.73 12.50 -9.40
C THR A 79 17.70 13.46 -10.03
N SER A 80 17.26 13.20 -11.25
CA SER A 80 16.21 14.00 -11.91
C SER A 80 14.80 13.63 -11.37
N ARG A 81 14.68 12.48 -10.72
CA ARG A 81 13.44 12.00 -10.12
C ARG A 81 13.48 12.10 -8.59
N ALA A 82 12.35 12.40 -8.00
CA ALA A 82 12.22 12.38 -6.55
C ALA A 82 12.34 10.93 -6.02
N PRO A 83 13.03 10.70 -4.88
CA PRO A 83 13.11 9.38 -4.27
C PRO A 83 11.72 8.80 -3.96
N LEU A 84 11.61 7.47 -4.07
CA LEU A 84 10.46 6.75 -3.56
C LEU A 84 10.44 6.79 -2.02
N MET A 85 9.31 7.12 -1.42
CA MET A 85 9.09 6.94 0.01
C MET A 85 8.69 5.48 0.27
N ILE A 86 9.41 4.80 1.14
CA ILE A 86 9.14 3.40 1.47
C ILE A 86 8.44 3.33 2.82
N VAL A 87 7.17 2.93 2.81
CA VAL A 87 6.43 2.59 4.02
C VAL A 87 6.29 1.07 4.11
N ALA A 88 6.50 0.50 5.29
CA ALA A 88 6.52 -0.95 5.47
C ALA A 88 5.73 -1.38 6.71
N SER A 89 4.96 -2.47 6.58
CA SER A 89 4.40 -3.17 7.71
C SER A 89 5.22 -4.44 7.99
N GLY A 90 4.63 -5.44 8.58
CA GLY A 90 5.29 -6.74 8.73
C GLY A 90 5.07 -7.37 10.10
N HIS A 91 4.24 -6.78 10.96
CA HIS A 91 3.80 -7.44 12.19
C HIS A 91 2.49 -8.19 11.94
N ILE A 92 2.44 -9.43 12.39
CA ILE A 92 1.29 -10.32 12.19
C ILE A 92 0.94 -11.13 13.44
N SER A 93 1.83 -11.13 14.43
CA SER A 93 1.68 -11.92 15.65
C SER A 93 0.56 -11.40 16.55
N ASP A 94 0.07 -12.27 17.43
CA ASP A 94 -1.00 -11.92 18.36
C ASP A 94 -0.45 -11.22 19.62
N SER A 95 0.71 -11.66 20.11
CA SER A 95 1.33 -11.07 21.29
C SER A 95 1.97 -9.72 20.99
N LEU A 96 1.81 -8.73 21.89
CA LEU A 96 2.45 -7.44 21.74
C LEU A 96 3.98 -7.52 21.79
N ASP A 97 4.51 -8.55 22.48
CA ASP A 97 5.96 -8.78 22.55
C ASP A 97 6.52 -9.18 21.20
N ASP A 98 5.88 -10.13 20.54
CA ASP A 98 6.29 -10.57 19.21
C ASP A 98 6.06 -9.45 18.17
N GLN A 99 4.95 -8.71 18.25
CA GLN A 99 4.68 -7.57 17.37
C GLN A 99 5.76 -6.48 17.49
N ALA A 100 6.21 -6.18 18.72
CA ALA A 100 7.28 -5.22 18.95
C ALA A 100 8.61 -5.71 18.34
N GLU A 101 8.95 -7.00 18.50
CA GLU A 101 10.13 -7.59 17.86
C GLU A 101 10.04 -7.50 16.33
N GLU A 102 8.91 -7.90 15.76
CA GLU A 102 8.65 -7.85 14.32
C GLU A 102 8.83 -6.42 13.76
N LEU A 103 8.20 -5.43 14.40
CA LEU A 103 8.27 -4.03 13.98
C LEU A 103 9.67 -3.41 14.16
N CYS A 104 10.36 -3.73 15.27
CA CYS A 104 11.73 -3.26 15.48
C CYS A 104 12.67 -3.82 14.40
N ARG A 105 12.55 -5.09 14.05
CA ARG A 105 13.35 -5.70 12.99
C ARG A 105 13.06 -5.13 11.60
N ILE A 106 11.81 -4.71 11.33
CA ILE A 106 11.46 -3.97 10.11
C ILE A 106 12.05 -2.56 10.17
N ALA A 107 11.98 -1.88 11.32
CA ALA A 107 12.54 -0.54 11.50
C ALA A 107 14.07 -0.50 11.32
N ASP A 108 14.78 -1.57 11.69
CA ASP A 108 16.23 -1.71 11.50
C ASP A 108 16.64 -1.65 10.01
N GLU A 109 15.74 -2.02 9.10
CA GLU A 109 15.97 -1.91 7.65
C GLU A 109 15.73 -0.49 7.10
N LYS A 110 15.32 0.43 7.96
CA LYS A 110 15.19 1.88 7.71
C LYS A 110 14.25 2.25 6.57
N PRO A 111 13.02 1.71 6.53
CA PRO A 111 11.97 2.34 5.74
C PRO A 111 11.70 3.75 6.25
N ASP A 112 11.08 4.60 5.45
CA ASP A 112 10.74 5.96 5.86
C ASP A 112 9.67 6.00 6.96
N ALA A 113 8.77 5.01 7.00
CA ALA A 113 7.83 4.82 8.09
C ALA A 113 7.47 3.33 8.28
N ILE A 114 7.19 2.92 9.51
CA ILE A 114 6.60 1.61 9.79
C ILE A 114 5.09 1.73 10.00
N ILE A 115 4.36 0.76 9.46
CA ILE A 115 2.90 0.80 9.41
C ILE A 115 2.32 -0.28 10.33
N LEU A 116 1.61 0.16 11.35
CA LEU A 116 0.87 -0.73 12.26
C LEU A 116 -0.42 -1.21 11.59
N ILE A 117 -0.79 -2.47 11.85
CA ILE A 117 -2.03 -3.06 11.35
C ILE A 117 -3.11 -2.92 12.42
N SER A 118 -4.21 -2.24 12.10
CA SER A 118 -5.25 -1.86 13.07
C SER A 118 -5.88 -3.05 13.79
N ASN A 119 -6.03 -4.20 13.15
CA ASN A 119 -6.62 -5.40 13.74
C ASN A 119 -5.62 -6.29 14.50
N ARG A 120 -4.37 -5.83 14.70
CA ARG A 120 -3.39 -6.50 15.56
C ARG A 120 -3.31 -5.90 16.96
N LEU A 121 -3.99 -4.78 17.17
CA LEU A 121 -4.19 -4.18 18.48
C LEU A 121 -5.60 -4.52 18.98
N ASP A 122 -5.75 -4.86 20.28
CA ASP A 122 -6.99 -5.41 20.82
C ASP A 122 -7.56 -6.52 19.92
N ILE A 123 -6.85 -7.63 19.81
CA ILE A 123 -7.16 -8.76 18.92
C ILE A 123 -8.57 -9.29 19.13
N ALA A 124 -9.08 -9.20 20.35
CA ALA A 124 -10.46 -9.58 20.68
C ALA A 124 -11.51 -8.62 20.11
N ASN A 125 -11.07 -7.48 19.54
CA ASN A 125 -11.91 -6.46 18.92
C ASN A 125 -13.02 -5.96 19.86
N THR A 126 -12.63 -5.58 21.06
CA THR A 126 -13.57 -5.24 22.15
C THR A 126 -13.95 -3.77 22.19
N THR A 127 -12.98 -2.87 22.45
CA THR A 127 -13.23 -1.43 22.60
C THR A 127 -12.10 -0.57 22.03
N ASP A 128 -12.38 0.73 21.86
CA ASP A 128 -11.35 1.70 21.45
C ASP A 128 -10.31 1.91 22.56
N GLU A 129 -10.73 1.86 23.83
CA GLU A 129 -9.84 2.01 24.98
C GLU A 129 -8.84 0.84 25.07
N ALA A 130 -9.29 -0.38 24.79
CA ALA A 130 -8.42 -1.56 24.76
C ALA A 130 -7.40 -1.43 23.60
N TRP A 131 -7.85 -0.99 22.42
CA TRP A 131 -6.98 -0.74 21.28
C TRP A 131 -5.92 0.33 21.60
N ILE A 132 -6.34 1.44 22.20
CA ILE A 132 -5.44 2.54 22.60
C ILE A 132 -4.42 2.06 23.63
N ALA A 133 -4.86 1.29 24.63
CA ALA A 133 -3.97 0.75 25.65
C ALA A 133 -2.91 -0.20 25.08
N ASP A 134 -3.28 -1.02 24.09
CA ASP A 134 -2.31 -1.87 23.39
C ASP A 134 -1.38 -1.06 22.48
N ALA A 135 -1.90 -0.03 21.81
CA ALA A 135 -1.08 0.91 21.05
C ALA A 135 -0.04 1.60 21.94
N GLU A 136 -0.42 2.10 23.12
CA GLU A 136 0.50 2.73 24.07
C GLU A 136 1.64 1.79 24.47
N LYS A 137 1.31 0.53 24.84
CA LYS A 137 2.31 -0.49 25.21
C LYS A 137 3.26 -0.81 24.04
N LEU A 138 2.71 -0.90 22.82
CA LEU A 138 3.52 -1.20 21.64
C LEU A 138 4.43 -0.03 21.30
N LEU A 139 3.92 1.20 21.29
CA LEU A 139 4.66 2.41 20.95
C LEU A 139 5.83 2.66 21.91
N ALA A 140 5.69 2.32 23.20
CA ALA A 140 6.73 2.42 24.21
C ALA A 140 7.95 1.52 23.92
N ARG A 141 7.81 0.55 23.02
CA ARG A 141 8.86 -0.42 22.64
C ARG A 141 9.47 -0.15 21.26
N LEU A 142 8.85 0.73 20.47
CA LEU A 142 9.34 1.08 19.14
C LEU A 142 10.30 2.26 19.20
N PRO A 143 11.30 2.36 18.27
CA PRO A 143 12.21 3.50 18.20
C PRO A 143 11.41 4.82 18.18
N GLU A 144 11.81 5.77 19.04
CA GLU A 144 11.06 7.03 19.24
C GLU A 144 11.06 7.93 17.99
N ASP A 145 12.12 7.89 17.22
CA ASP A 145 12.34 8.70 16.01
C ASP A 145 11.74 8.09 14.75
N MET A 146 11.29 6.82 14.79
CA MET A 146 10.68 6.15 13.65
C MET A 146 9.28 6.69 13.39
N PRO A 147 9.01 7.25 12.19
CA PRO A 147 7.66 7.65 11.80
C PRO A 147 6.72 6.45 11.70
N LEU A 148 5.47 6.65 12.09
CA LEU A 148 4.47 5.60 12.14
C LEU A 148 3.32 5.88 11.17
N GLY A 149 2.66 4.80 10.76
CA GLY A 149 1.37 4.84 10.07
C GLY A 149 0.43 3.75 10.58
N ILE A 150 -0.79 3.78 10.07
CA ILE A 150 -1.82 2.77 10.35
C ILE A 150 -2.38 2.21 9.04
N TYR A 151 -2.62 0.92 9.03
CA TYR A 151 -3.26 0.21 7.94
C TYR A 151 -4.51 -0.54 8.43
N GLU A 152 -5.66 -0.23 7.88
CA GLU A 152 -6.90 -0.97 8.09
C GLU A 152 -6.89 -2.27 7.26
N CYS A 153 -6.04 -3.24 7.69
CA CYS A 153 -5.89 -4.51 6.99
C CYS A 153 -7.20 -5.32 7.02
N PRO A 154 -7.72 -5.79 5.88
CA PRO A 154 -8.96 -6.56 5.87
C PRO A 154 -8.83 -8.00 6.40
N LYS A 155 -7.61 -8.51 6.62
CA LYS A 155 -7.37 -9.87 7.12
C LYS A 155 -6.70 -9.83 8.52
N PRO A 156 -7.07 -10.74 9.43
CA PRO A 156 -8.12 -11.75 9.33
C PRO A 156 -9.54 -11.16 9.38
N TYR A 157 -9.73 -9.95 9.90
CA TYR A 157 -10.96 -9.17 9.86
C TYR A 157 -10.63 -7.68 9.69
N LYS A 158 -11.57 -6.90 9.16
CA LYS A 158 -11.39 -5.47 8.97
C LYS A 158 -11.75 -4.72 10.26
N ARG A 159 -10.79 -3.99 10.84
CA ARG A 159 -11.02 -3.04 11.92
C ARG A 159 -10.77 -1.63 11.43
N LEU A 160 -11.85 -0.90 11.27
CA LEU A 160 -11.80 0.52 10.86
C LEU A 160 -11.42 1.39 12.06
N LEU A 161 -10.69 2.48 11.77
CA LEU A 161 -10.35 3.46 12.79
C LEU A 161 -11.56 4.30 13.14
N THR A 162 -11.79 4.45 14.44
CA THR A 162 -12.79 5.37 15.00
C THR A 162 -12.19 6.75 15.25
N ASP A 163 -13.03 7.73 15.53
CA ASP A 163 -12.58 9.08 15.90
C ASP A 163 -11.68 9.08 17.14
N ALA A 164 -11.96 8.20 18.11
CA ALA A 164 -11.13 8.08 19.32
C ALA A 164 -9.72 7.58 18.99
N MET A 165 -9.62 6.55 18.14
CA MET A 165 -8.33 6.01 17.67
C MET A 165 -7.56 7.06 16.83
N LEU A 166 -8.24 7.77 15.92
CA LEU A 166 -7.63 8.85 15.12
C LEU A 166 -7.08 9.96 16.00
N LYS A 167 -7.87 10.44 16.96
CA LYS A 167 -7.45 11.48 17.92
C LYS A 167 -6.28 11.02 18.79
N TYR A 168 -6.25 9.75 19.17
CA TYR A 168 -5.10 9.18 19.87
C TYR A 168 -3.84 9.22 18.97
N CYS A 169 -3.93 8.73 17.73
CA CYS A 169 -2.80 8.76 16.79
C CYS A 169 -2.27 10.18 16.59
N ILE A 170 -3.16 11.17 16.40
CA ILE A 170 -2.80 12.58 16.26
C ILE A 170 -2.08 13.10 17.51
N LYS A 171 -2.60 12.80 18.71
CA LYS A 171 -2.02 13.24 19.99
C LYS A 171 -0.60 12.74 20.23
N THR A 172 -0.25 11.57 19.70
CA THR A 172 1.11 11.02 19.85
C THR A 172 2.15 11.78 19.05
N GLU A 173 1.75 12.54 18.02
CA GLU A 173 2.63 13.23 17.05
C GLU A 173 3.61 12.30 16.33
N ARG A 174 3.37 10.98 16.36
CA ARG A 174 4.22 9.95 15.73
C ARG A 174 3.62 9.37 14.46
N PHE A 175 2.29 9.51 14.24
CA PHE A 175 1.59 8.96 13.08
C PHE A 175 1.46 9.99 11.96
N TYR A 176 1.84 9.57 10.76
CA TYR A 176 1.87 10.41 9.56
C TYR A 176 1.09 9.84 8.39
N PHE A 177 0.79 8.55 8.40
CA PHE A 177 0.24 7.82 7.27
C PHE A 177 -0.93 6.94 7.70
N ILE A 178 -2.07 7.05 7.01
CA ILE A 178 -3.19 6.10 7.11
C ILE A 178 -3.43 5.50 5.73
N LYS A 179 -3.42 4.16 5.64
CA LYS A 179 -4.03 3.46 4.52
C LYS A 179 -5.47 3.11 4.88
N ASP A 180 -6.39 3.90 4.38
CA ASP A 180 -7.83 3.74 4.58
C ASP A 180 -8.39 2.69 3.61
N THR A 181 -9.15 1.74 4.14
CA THR A 181 -9.81 0.69 3.35
C THR A 181 -11.31 0.62 3.60
N CYS A 182 -11.92 1.68 4.12
CA CYS A 182 -13.35 1.67 4.44
C CYS A 182 -14.23 1.59 3.19
N CYS A 183 -13.73 2.00 2.01
CA CYS A 183 -14.47 2.06 0.74
C CYS A 183 -15.69 3.00 0.77
N ASP A 184 -15.67 4.02 1.64
CA ASP A 184 -16.76 4.96 1.85
C ASP A 184 -16.21 6.40 1.79
N ALA A 185 -16.61 7.15 0.76
CA ALA A 185 -16.12 8.50 0.53
C ALA A 185 -16.60 9.50 1.59
N GLU A 186 -17.79 9.31 2.16
CA GLU A 186 -18.32 10.17 3.21
C GLU A 186 -17.58 9.95 4.53
N LEU A 187 -17.30 8.69 4.87
CA LEU A 187 -16.50 8.37 6.06
C LEU A 187 -15.06 8.91 5.91
N ILE A 188 -14.45 8.81 4.73
CA ILE A 188 -13.12 9.40 4.49
C ILE A 188 -13.19 10.93 4.63
N ALA A 189 -14.21 11.59 4.09
CA ALA A 189 -14.40 13.04 4.25
C ALA A 189 -14.51 13.44 5.73
N HIS A 190 -15.29 12.72 6.54
CA HIS A 190 -15.37 12.91 7.98
C HIS A 190 -13.99 12.74 8.65
N ARG A 191 -13.25 11.69 8.32
CA ARG A 191 -11.90 11.45 8.87
C ARG A 191 -10.90 12.53 8.49
N LEU A 192 -10.98 13.07 7.27
CA LEU A 192 -10.17 14.21 6.85
C LEU A 192 -10.45 15.44 7.72
N ASP A 193 -11.73 15.67 8.11
CA ASP A 193 -12.09 16.73 9.04
C ASP A 193 -11.52 16.48 10.44
N VAL A 194 -11.56 15.24 10.95
CA VAL A 194 -10.94 14.86 12.22
C VAL A 194 -9.42 15.07 12.20
N CYS A 195 -8.76 14.77 11.09
CA CYS A 195 -7.31 14.91 10.93
C CYS A 195 -6.86 16.35 10.59
N ARG A 196 -7.78 17.28 10.35
CA ARG A 196 -7.47 18.64 9.90
C ARG A 196 -6.52 19.36 10.84
N GLY A 197 -5.44 19.91 10.27
CA GLY A 197 -4.41 20.62 11.02
C GLY A 197 -3.41 19.71 11.77
N SER A 198 -3.55 18.40 11.66
CA SER A 198 -2.53 17.43 12.10
C SER A 198 -1.55 17.10 10.97
N ARG A 199 -0.56 16.27 11.27
CA ARG A 199 0.42 15.75 10.30
C ARG A 199 0.01 14.36 9.75
N LEU A 200 -1.15 13.86 10.17
CA LEU A 200 -1.66 12.54 9.81
C LEU A 200 -2.39 12.61 8.47
N GLU A 201 -1.82 12.02 7.45
CA GLU A 201 -2.32 12.03 6.08
C GLU A 201 -3.06 10.74 5.73
N ILE A 202 -4.20 10.85 5.05
CA ILE A 202 -5.04 9.71 4.66
C ILE A 202 -4.85 9.38 3.18
N PHE A 203 -4.50 8.13 2.91
CA PHE A 203 -4.39 7.55 1.58
C PHE A 203 -5.56 6.57 1.35
N ASN A 204 -6.35 6.82 0.32
CA ASN A 204 -7.45 5.94 -0.05
C ASN A 204 -6.91 4.68 -0.74
N ALA A 205 -7.36 3.50 -0.30
CA ALA A 205 -7.01 2.23 -0.95
C ALA A 205 -8.05 1.78 -2.01
N ASN A 206 -9.21 2.45 -2.06
CA ASN A 206 -10.32 2.07 -2.93
C ASN A 206 -10.36 2.93 -4.20
N ALA A 207 -10.30 2.27 -5.36
CA ALA A 207 -10.29 2.94 -6.65
C ALA A 207 -11.64 3.60 -6.99
N GLN A 208 -12.77 2.99 -6.57
CA GLN A 208 -14.12 3.48 -6.90
C GLN A 208 -14.44 4.82 -6.25
N THR A 209 -13.85 5.10 -5.09
CA THR A 209 -14.09 6.34 -4.33
C THR A 209 -12.93 7.33 -4.42
N LEU A 210 -11.96 7.10 -5.32
CA LEU A 210 -10.70 7.84 -5.29
C LEU A 210 -10.89 9.33 -5.61
N LEU A 211 -11.47 9.68 -6.75
CA LEU A 211 -11.62 11.08 -7.15
C LEU A 211 -12.42 11.94 -6.15
N PRO A 212 -13.59 11.50 -5.63
CA PRO A 212 -14.29 12.28 -4.62
C PRO A 212 -13.46 12.49 -3.34
N THR A 213 -12.66 11.50 -2.93
CA THR A 213 -11.80 11.65 -1.74
C THR A 213 -10.59 12.55 -1.99
N LEU A 214 -10.01 12.55 -3.21
CA LEU A 214 -8.97 13.49 -3.60
C LEU A 214 -9.49 14.94 -3.61
N LYS A 215 -10.72 15.18 -4.10
CA LYS A 215 -11.38 16.49 -4.03
C LYS A 215 -11.53 16.99 -2.59
N ASN A 216 -11.71 16.10 -1.65
CA ASN A 216 -11.84 16.43 -0.22
C ASN A 216 -10.48 16.55 0.51
N GLY A 217 -9.35 16.34 -0.20
CA GLY A 217 -8.01 16.53 0.38
C GLY A 217 -7.31 15.27 0.83
N CYS A 218 -7.76 14.08 0.39
CA CYS A 218 -7.03 12.84 0.60
C CYS A 218 -5.62 12.94 0.01
N ALA A 219 -4.62 12.39 0.70
CA ALA A 219 -3.20 12.55 0.35
C ALA A 219 -2.77 11.73 -0.87
N GLY A 220 -3.63 10.84 -1.37
CA GLY A 220 -3.34 10.04 -2.54
C GLY A 220 -4.01 8.68 -2.52
N TYR A 221 -3.44 7.78 -3.32
CA TYR A 221 -3.89 6.40 -3.45
C TYR A 221 -2.84 5.41 -2.94
N CYS A 222 -3.24 4.51 -2.06
CA CYS A 222 -2.39 3.39 -1.62
C CYS A 222 -3.13 2.07 -1.82
N GLY A 223 -3.09 1.53 -3.04
CA GLY A 223 -3.95 0.42 -3.40
C GLY A 223 -3.35 -0.59 -4.38
N VAL A 224 -4.10 -1.68 -4.54
CA VAL A 224 -3.75 -2.86 -5.33
C VAL A 224 -3.53 -2.52 -6.80
N MET A 225 -4.40 -1.69 -7.37
CA MET A 225 -4.42 -1.45 -8.80
C MET A 225 -3.22 -0.65 -9.32
N ALA A 226 -2.49 0.05 -8.42
CA ALA A 226 -1.21 0.67 -8.78
C ALA A 226 -0.09 -0.35 -9.10
N ASN A 227 -0.30 -1.65 -8.83
CA ASN A 227 0.58 -2.71 -9.36
C ASN A 227 0.40 -2.96 -10.86
N PHE A 228 -0.76 -2.61 -11.41
CA PHE A 228 -1.09 -2.88 -12.82
C PHE A 228 -0.75 -1.69 -13.73
N HIS A 229 -1.32 -0.53 -13.43
CA HIS A 229 -1.26 0.67 -14.27
C HIS A 229 -1.07 1.95 -13.42
N PRO A 230 0.06 2.08 -12.69
CA PRO A 230 0.33 3.22 -11.82
C PRO A 230 0.25 4.56 -12.57
N GLU A 231 0.61 4.58 -13.87
CA GLU A 231 0.57 5.76 -14.73
C GLU A 231 -0.82 6.41 -14.82
N LEU A 232 -1.89 5.63 -14.80
CA LEU A 232 -3.25 6.16 -14.84
C LEU A 232 -3.67 6.76 -13.50
N TYR A 233 -3.24 6.19 -12.39
CA TYR A 233 -3.44 6.79 -11.06
C TYR A 233 -2.66 8.09 -10.90
N LEU A 234 -1.41 8.13 -11.41
CA LEU A 234 -0.61 9.35 -11.46
C LEU A 234 -1.24 10.42 -12.36
N LYS A 235 -1.81 10.02 -13.49
CA LYS A 235 -2.55 10.94 -14.36
C LYS A 235 -3.75 11.55 -13.64
N LEU A 236 -4.53 10.74 -12.90
CA LEU A 236 -5.63 11.25 -12.09
C LEU A 236 -5.12 12.18 -10.99
N TRP A 237 -4.07 11.78 -10.26
CA TRP A 237 -3.47 12.58 -9.18
C TRP A 237 -3.01 13.97 -9.65
N ASN A 238 -2.43 14.05 -10.84
CA ASN A 238 -1.90 15.29 -11.42
C ASN A 238 -2.92 16.07 -12.27
N SER A 239 -4.19 15.63 -12.35
CA SER A 239 -5.23 16.29 -13.14
C SER A 239 -5.93 17.40 -12.38
N ASP A 240 -6.65 18.26 -13.12
CA ASP A 240 -7.72 19.05 -12.51
C ASP A 240 -8.87 18.11 -12.11
N PHE A 241 -9.04 17.89 -10.83
CA PHE A 241 -10.05 16.98 -10.29
C PHE A 241 -11.50 17.34 -10.67
N ASN A 242 -11.75 18.58 -11.12
CA ASN A 242 -13.07 19.02 -11.56
C ASN A 242 -13.28 18.87 -13.08
N SER A 243 -12.27 18.44 -13.80
CA SER A 243 -12.36 18.23 -15.25
C SER A 243 -13.23 17.03 -15.62
N ARG A 244 -13.73 17.05 -16.86
CA ARG A 244 -14.44 15.90 -17.43
C ARG A 244 -13.51 14.69 -17.62
N GLU A 245 -12.25 14.97 -17.97
CA GLU A 245 -11.21 13.96 -18.13
C GLU A 245 -10.95 13.21 -16.83
N ALA A 246 -10.84 13.92 -15.69
CA ALA A 246 -10.70 13.29 -14.38
C ALA A 246 -11.89 12.40 -14.04
N SER A 247 -13.11 12.83 -14.37
CA SER A 247 -14.32 12.04 -14.15
C SER A 247 -14.33 10.77 -15.01
N LEU A 248 -13.97 10.87 -16.29
CA LEU A 248 -13.89 9.72 -17.19
C LEU A 248 -12.80 8.73 -16.74
N LEU A 249 -11.64 9.26 -16.30
CA LEU A 249 -10.55 8.43 -15.80
C LEU A 249 -10.96 7.73 -14.48
N GLN A 250 -11.65 8.43 -13.60
CA GLN A 250 -12.21 7.83 -12.38
C GLN A 250 -13.16 6.68 -12.69
N ASP A 251 -14.08 6.86 -13.63
CA ASP A 251 -15.05 5.81 -14.02
C ASP A 251 -14.32 4.58 -14.55
N TYR A 252 -13.30 4.79 -15.38
CA TYR A 252 -12.45 3.72 -15.87
C TYR A 252 -11.70 3.02 -14.72
N LEU A 253 -11.00 3.76 -13.86
CA LEU A 253 -10.21 3.20 -12.75
C LEU A 253 -11.09 2.41 -11.78
N GLY A 254 -12.29 2.93 -11.48
CA GLY A 254 -13.25 2.25 -10.62
C GLY A 254 -13.71 0.92 -11.18
N LEU A 255 -14.04 0.87 -12.48
CA LEU A 255 -14.44 -0.36 -13.16
C LEU A 255 -13.26 -1.34 -13.32
N ALA A 256 -12.09 -0.83 -13.71
CA ALA A 256 -10.87 -1.60 -13.90
C ALA A 256 -10.42 -2.32 -12.62
N ALA A 257 -10.72 -1.75 -11.44
CA ALA A 257 -10.39 -2.36 -10.15
C ALA A 257 -11.08 -3.71 -9.91
N THR A 258 -12.11 -4.06 -10.68
CA THR A 258 -12.70 -5.41 -10.64
C THR A 258 -11.69 -6.51 -11.00
N ALA A 259 -10.60 -6.16 -11.70
CA ALA A 259 -9.52 -7.09 -12.04
C ALA A 259 -8.84 -7.68 -10.80
N GLU A 260 -8.82 -6.98 -9.67
CA GLU A 260 -8.26 -7.52 -8.41
C GLU A 260 -9.05 -8.72 -7.85
N SER A 261 -10.28 -8.96 -8.31
CA SER A 261 -11.08 -10.12 -7.93
C SER A 261 -10.70 -11.40 -8.69
N LEU A 262 -9.85 -11.31 -9.71
CA LEU A 262 -9.47 -12.41 -10.60
C LEU A 262 -8.27 -13.22 -10.05
N THR A 263 -8.43 -13.84 -8.88
CA THR A 263 -7.39 -14.64 -8.20
C THR A 263 -6.11 -13.83 -7.91
N TYR A 264 -6.26 -12.66 -7.26
CA TYR A 264 -5.14 -11.84 -6.82
C TYR A 264 -4.35 -12.54 -5.68
N PRO A 265 -2.99 -12.51 -5.67
CA PRO A 265 -2.10 -11.73 -6.52
C PRO A 265 -1.66 -12.44 -7.83
N CYS A 266 -2.13 -13.67 -8.13
CA CYS A 266 -1.72 -14.40 -9.33
C CYS A 266 -1.99 -13.60 -10.62
N CYS A 267 -3.15 -12.96 -10.72
CA CYS A 267 -3.51 -12.13 -11.88
C CYS A 267 -2.57 -10.92 -12.07
N ALA A 268 -2.14 -10.30 -10.97
CA ALA A 268 -1.20 -9.18 -11.03
C ALA A 268 0.20 -9.63 -11.47
N LYS A 269 0.65 -10.79 -10.97
CA LYS A 269 1.94 -11.38 -11.38
C LYS A 269 1.94 -11.74 -12.87
N ASP A 270 0.87 -12.37 -13.35
CA ASP A 270 0.68 -12.68 -14.77
C ASP A 270 0.64 -11.41 -15.65
N PHE A 271 -0.09 -10.37 -15.21
CA PHE A 271 -0.14 -9.08 -15.89
C PHE A 271 1.25 -8.45 -15.97
N LEU A 272 1.98 -8.35 -14.87
CA LEU A 272 3.31 -7.74 -14.82
C LEU A 272 4.31 -8.51 -15.69
N CYS A 273 4.24 -9.84 -15.68
CA CYS A 273 5.11 -10.67 -16.50
C CYS A 273 4.82 -10.47 -18.00
N ARG A 274 3.57 -10.61 -18.43
CA ARG A 274 3.21 -10.63 -19.85
C ARG A 274 3.06 -9.25 -20.47
N HIS A 275 2.65 -8.24 -19.70
CA HIS A 275 2.31 -6.92 -20.25
C HIS A 275 3.27 -5.80 -19.79
N ARG A 276 4.10 -6.06 -18.76
CA ARG A 276 5.11 -5.10 -18.27
C ARG A 276 6.55 -5.60 -18.37
N GLY A 277 6.73 -6.86 -18.81
CA GLY A 277 8.06 -7.45 -19.03
C GLY A 277 8.84 -7.74 -17.75
N ILE A 278 8.16 -7.80 -16.59
CA ILE A 278 8.80 -8.12 -15.31
C ILE A 278 8.69 -9.63 -15.07
N THR A 279 9.77 -10.35 -15.35
CA THR A 279 9.79 -11.81 -15.25
C THR A 279 9.53 -12.27 -13.81
N MET A 280 8.45 -13.02 -13.60
CA MET A 280 8.10 -13.67 -12.34
C MET A 280 7.12 -14.82 -12.57
N GLU A 281 7.05 -15.74 -11.61
CA GLU A 281 6.03 -16.80 -11.63
C GLU A 281 4.67 -16.26 -11.19
N THR A 282 3.59 -16.86 -11.69
CA THR A 282 2.21 -16.54 -11.23
C THR A 282 1.92 -17.09 -9.83
N PHE A 283 2.80 -17.98 -9.34
CA PHE A 283 2.69 -18.60 -8.03
C PHE A 283 2.49 -17.57 -6.89
N ALA A 284 1.60 -17.92 -5.97
CA ALA A 284 1.34 -17.17 -4.74
C ALA A 284 1.21 -18.14 -3.56
N ARG A 285 1.61 -17.72 -2.36
CA ARG A 285 1.40 -18.51 -1.13
C ARG A 285 0.00 -18.27 -0.54
N SER A 286 -0.60 -17.11 -0.84
CA SER A 286 -1.91 -16.69 -0.34
C SER A 286 -3.09 -17.11 -1.21
N ALA A 287 -2.84 -17.57 -2.43
CA ALA A 287 -3.85 -17.98 -3.39
C ALA A 287 -3.40 -19.23 -4.15
N ASN A 288 -4.38 -20.10 -4.47
CA ASN A 288 -4.09 -21.25 -5.33
C ASN A 288 -4.10 -20.80 -6.79
N GLU A 289 -2.94 -20.83 -7.45
CA GLU A 289 -2.78 -20.44 -8.85
C GLU A 289 -3.63 -21.29 -9.82
N GLN A 290 -4.02 -22.51 -9.44
CA GLN A 290 -4.93 -23.33 -10.26
C GLN A 290 -6.32 -22.73 -10.40
N ASN A 291 -6.69 -21.80 -9.49
CA ASN A 291 -7.92 -21.04 -9.59
C ASN A 291 -7.82 -19.87 -10.59
N TYR A 292 -6.61 -19.53 -11.04
CA TYR A 292 -6.38 -18.53 -12.09
C TYR A 292 -6.57 -19.18 -13.47
N THR A 293 -7.82 -19.22 -13.90
CA THR A 293 -8.26 -19.94 -15.08
C THR A 293 -7.89 -19.25 -16.40
N PRO A 294 -7.91 -19.97 -17.56
CA PRO A 294 -7.76 -19.37 -18.88
C PRO A 294 -8.78 -18.23 -19.16
N TYR A 295 -10.01 -18.35 -18.63
CA TYR A 295 -11.01 -17.28 -18.72
C TYR A 295 -10.54 -16.00 -18.00
N GLN A 296 -10.08 -16.11 -16.75
CA GLN A 296 -9.57 -14.97 -15.99
C GLN A 296 -8.32 -14.36 -16.65
N ARG A 297 -7.46 -15.19 -17.23
CA ARG A 297 -6.31 -14.72 -18.01
C ARG A 297 -6.75 -13.91 -19.23
N GLY A 298 -7.78 -14.37 -19.97
CA GLY A 298 -8.36 -13.61 -21.07
C GLY A 298 -8.96 -12.28 -20.62
N CYS A 299 -9.59 -12.21 -19.45
CA CYS A 299 -10.05 -10.94 -18.86
C CYS A 299 -8.88 -9.99 -18.56
N ILE A 300 -7.77 -10.52 -18.04
CA ILE A 300 -6.55 -9.71 -17.79
C ILE A 300 -5.92 -9.22 -19.10
N ASP A 301 -5.97 -9.99 -20.19
CA ASP A 301 -5.49 -9.55 -21.50
C ASP A 301 -6.31 -8.37 -22.01
N GLN A 302 -7.64 -8.48 -21.97
CA GLN A 302 -8.53 -7.39 -22.36
C GLN A 302 -8.36 -6.15 -21.47
N PHE A 303 -8.19 -6.36 -20.17
CA PHE A 303 -7.88 -5.28 -19.22
C PHE A 303 -6.55 -4.59 -19.59
N ALA A 304 -5.51 -5.34 -19.94
CA ALA A 304 -4.22 -4.79 -20.34
C ALA A 304 -4.31 -3.94 -21.61
N GLU A 305 -5.03 -4.44 -22.63
CA GLU A 305 -5.26 -3.71 -23.88
C GLU A 305 -6.05 -2.41 -23.63
N LEU A 306 -7.12 -2.50 -22.84
CA LEU A 306 -7.92 -1.32 -22.50
C LEU A 306 -7.12 -0.31 -21.68
N SER A 307 -6.30 -0.77 -20.71
CA SER A 307 -5.40 0.11 -19.95
C SER A 307 -4.41 0.84 -20.85
N ALA A 308 -3.85 0.15 -21.85
CA ALA A 308 -2.94 0.75 -22.83
C ALA A 308 -3.64 1.82 -23.68
N HIS A 309 -4.87 1.55 -24.16
CA HIS A 309 -5.68 2.53 -24.88
C HIS A 309 -6.02 3.75 -24.02
N MET A 310 -6.37 3.55 -22.75
CA MET A 310 -6.65 4.66 -21.83
C MET A 310 -5.39 5.47 -21.54
N THR A 311 -4.25 4.82 -21.37
CA THR A 311 -2.96 5.52 -21.21
C THR A 311 -2.64 6.38 -22.43
N GLU A 312 -2.91 5.90 -23.66
CA GLU A 312 -2.73 6.68 -24.87
C GLU A 312 -3.72 7.84 -24.98
N TYR A 313 -4.99 7.60 -24.66
CA TYR A 313 -6.04 8.62 -24.70
C TYR A 313 -5.78 9.80 -23.77
N PHE A 314 -5.17 9.55 -22.60
CA PHE A 314 -4.88 10.57 -21.59
C PHE A 314 -3.46 11.17 -21.70
N LYS A 315 -2.67 10.85 -22.71
CA LYS A 315 -1.38 11.52 -22.97
C LYS A 315 -1.58 13.00 -23.29
#